data_fc156768c4c74680ad0e9a314819891a
#
_entry.id   fc156768c4c74680ad0e9a314819891a
#
_cell.length_a   1.000
_cell.length_b   1.000
_cell.length_c   1.000
_cell.angle_alpha   90.00
_cell.angle_beta   90.00
_cell.angle_gamma   90.00
#
_symmetry.space_group_name_H-M   'P 1'
#
loop_
_entity.id
_entity.type
_entity.pdbx_description
1 polymer ?
#
loop_
_entity_poly.entity_id
_entity_poly.type
_entity_poly.pdbx_seq_one_letter_code
_entity_poly.pdbx_strand_id
1 'polypeptide(L)'
;MKRRALFATLTLGALSLFATLAPTAFAQTPIKFALDWRFEGPAAPYFVALDKGYYKAEGLDVTIDTGNGSTEAINRAASGAYQFVFGDINTLVRFRDKPESKKLKVVAMIYDAPPFAIVSLKKAGISKPKDLEGKTLGAPAADGAYAQWPAFVKKNGIDASKVKIENVGFPVREPMLVEGKVDAITGFSFSSYMNLRGRGIAQDDIHVMLMRNLGLELYGNGIIVDSEYAAKNPKIVQGFVRATLKGWQDAIADPKGAIASLMKRNSILNDGQEFVRFKMAIDQNVLTPEVRANGIGGVDMKRLARSIEQIGEGFKFSNKPKAEDIFDASYLPAKPERTITQ
;
A
#
# COMPACT_ATOMS: atom_id res chain seq x y z
N MET A 1 -6.51 100.00 21.80
CA MET A 1 -7.35 99.26 20.90
C MET A 1 -6.43 98.38 19.98
N LYS A 2 -6.20 97.14 20.32
CA LYS A 2 -5.35 96.23 19.47
C LYS A 2 -6.07 94.86 19.35
N ARG A 3 -6.50 94.58 18.13
CA ARG A 3 -7.10 93.28 17.73
C ARG A 3 -5.98 92.21 17.63
N ARG A 4 -6.08 91.12 18.36
CA ARG A 4 -5.25 89.95 18.18
C ARG A 4 -6.04 88.91 17.39
N ALA A 5 -5.51 88.53 16.21
CA ALA A 5 -5.99 87.42 15.41
C ALA A 5 -5.38 86.13 15.90
N LEU A 6 -6.26 85.12 16.15
CA LEU A 6 -5.85 83.79 16.48
C LEU A 6 -5.76 82.92 15.21
N PHE A 7 -4.60 82.44 14.86
CA PHE A 7 -4.41 81.41 13.82
C PHE A 7 -4.62 80.03 14.43
N ALA A 8 -5.65 79.33 13.97
CA ALA A 8 -5.85 77.92 14.28
C ALA A 8 -5.21 77.05 13.19
N THR A 9 -4.17 76.32 13.54
CA THR A 9 -3.50 75.33 12.69
C THR A 9 -4.23 74.00 12.75
N LEU A 10 -4.90 73.59 11.68
CA LEU A 10 -5.46 72.24 11.52
C LEU A 10 -4.33 71.29 11.08
N THR A 11 -3.94 70.40 11.98
CA THR A 11 -3.09 69.24 11.65
C THR A 11 -3.97 68.05 11.21
N LEU A 12 -3.99 67.74 9.92
CA LEU A 12 -4.60 66.54 9.36
C LEU A 12 -3.68 65.37 9.66
N GLY A 13 -4.06 64.51 10.62
CA GLY A 13 -3.42 63.22 10.88
C GLY A 13 -3.87 62.18 9.83
N ALA A 14 -2.98 61.81 8.92
CA ALA A 14 -3.20 60.69 8.03
C ALA A 14 -3.10 59.38 8.81
N LEU A 15 -4.22 58.73 9.15
CA LEU A 15 -4.27 57.37 9.67
C LEU A 15 -4.05 56.41 8.50
N SER A 16 -2.83 55.92 8.36
CA SER A 16 -2.50 54.82 7.45
C SER A 16 -3.09 53.52 7.96
N LEU A 17 -4.19 53.07 7.37
CA LEU A 17 -4.78 51.77 7.61
C LEU A 17 -3.87 50.68 7.03
N PHE A 18 -2.95 50.12 7.81
CA PHE A 18 -2.28 48.88 7.45
C PHE A 18 -3.29 47.76 7.58
N ALA A 19 -3.99 47.42 6.49
CA ALA A 19 -4.74 46.20 6.38
C ALA A 19 -3.74 45.02 6.44
N THR A 20 -3.54 44.42 7.61
CA THR A 20 -2.83 43.15 7.71
C THR A 20 -3.69 42.11 7.02
N LEU A 21 -3.27 41.74 5.80
CA LEU A 21 -3.75 40.50 5.15
C LEU A 21 -3.32 39.32 6.01
N ALA A 22 -4.17 38.94 6.97
CA ALA A 22 -4.03 37.69 7.66
C ALA A 22 -4.10 36.57 6.59
N PRO A 23 -3.11 35.65 6.51
CA PRO A 23 -3.21 34.52 5.61
C PRO A 23 -4.51 33.79 5.94
N THR A 24 -5.43 33.73 5.00
CA THR A 24 -6.61 32.86 5.11
C THR A 24 -6.09 31.43 5.24
N ALA A 25 -6.17 30.90 6.47
CA ALA A 25 -5.93 29.48 6.69
C ALA A 25 -6.99 28.73 5.89
N PHE A 26 -6.64 28.26 4.69
CA PHE A 26 -7.51 27.36 3.94
C PHE A 26 -7.78 26.14 4.80
N ALA A 27 -9.05 25.88 5.12
CA ALA A 27 -9.44 24.67 5.81
C ALA A 27 -8.92 23.46 5.05
N GLN A 28 -8.17 22.60 5.72
CA GLN A 28 -7.64 21.38 5.10
C GLN A 28 -8.77 20.43 4.74
N THR A 29 -8.65 19.76 3.59
CA THR A 29 -9.62 18.74 3.18
C THR A 29 -9.40 17.47 3.99
N PRO A 30 -10.40 16.98 4.77
CA PRO A 30 -10.27 15.74 5.52
C PRO A 30 -10.23 14.55 4.57
N ILE A 31 -9.24 13.68 4.74
CA ILE A 31 -9.01 12.49 3.94
C ILE A 31 -8.86 11.28 4.87
N LYS A 32 -9.66 10.25 4.63
CA LYS A 32 -9.48 8.94 5.26
C LYS A 32 -8.72 8.01 4.33
N PHE A 33 -7.63 7.47 4.84
CA PHE A 33 -6.78 6.51 4.14
C PHE A 33 -6.70 5.20 4.93
N ALA A 34 -7.14 4.09 4.36
CA ALA A 34 -7.01 2.78 4.98
C ALA A 34 -5.86 1.98 4.39
N LEU A 35 -5.01 1.42 5.23
CA LEU A 35 -4.08 0.38 4.84
C LEU A 35 -4.81 -0.96 4.74
N ASP A 36 -4.21 -1.92 4.06
CA ASP A 36 -4.72 -3.29 4.02
C ASP A 36 -4.20 -4.16 5.17
N TRP A 37 -3.33 -3.59 6.02
CA TRP A 37 -2.71 -4.31 7.12
C TRP A 37 -2.52 -3.44 8.37
N ARG A 38 -1.93 -4.05 9.38
CA ARG A 38 -1.58 -3.40 10.65
C ARG A 38 -0.47 -2.37 10.46
N PHE A 39 -0.29 -1.53 11.45
CA PHE A 39 0.85 -0.62 11.53
C PHE A 39 2.11 -1.42 11.87
N GLU A 40 2.75 -1.95 10.85
CA GLU A 40 4.05 -2.63 10.86
C GLU A 40 5.05 -1.84 10.00
N GLY A 41 6.30 -2.24 9.93
CA GLY A 41 7.39 -1.53 9.23
C GLY A 41 7.01 -0.92 7.88
N PRO A 42 6.33 -1.66 6.96
CA PRO A 42 5.92 -1.13 5.67
C PRO A 42 4.87 0.01 5.71
N ALA A 43 4.25 0.27 6.87
CA ALA A 43 3.37 1.43 7.06
C ALA A 43 4.14 2.73 7.36
N ALA A 44 5.41 2.64 7.75
CA ALA A 44 6.23 3.77 8.17
C ALA A 44 6.27 4.94 7.16
N PRO A 45 6.37 4.73 5.83
CA PRO A 45 6.44 5.82 4.86
C PRO A 45 5.23 6.76 4.87
N TYR A 46 4.04 6.22 5.15
CA TYR A 46 2.82 7.01 5.23
C TYR A 46 2.83 7.92 6.48
N PHE A 47 3.41 7.44 7.57
CA PHE A 47 3.59 8.25 8.79
C PHE A 47 4.73 9.26 8.63
N VAL A 48 5.77 8.96 7.87
CA VAL A 48 6.80 9.94 7.48
C VAL A 48 6.15 11.10 6.71
N ALA A 49 5.28 10.80 5.74
CA ALA A 49 4.55 11.83 4.99
C ALA A 49 3.66 12.69 5.91
N LEU A 50 3.01 12.07 6.90
CA LEU A 50 2.18 12.75 7.88
C LEU A 50 3.01 13.64 8.82
N ASP A 51 4.08 13.07 9.43
CA ASP A 51 4.93 13.76 10.42
C ASP A 51 5.72 14.92 9.80
N LYS A 52 6.17 14.78 8.57
CA LYS A 52 6.87 15.84 7.83
C LYS A 52 5.91 16.87 7.22
N GLY A 53 4.61 16.69 7.40
CA GLY A 53 3.58 17.62 6.94
C GLY A 53 3.39 17.63 5.43
N TYR A 54 3.78 16.59 4.69
CA TYR A 54 3.64 16.56 3.22
C TYR A 54 2.18 16.57 2.79
N TYR A 55 1.31 15.83 3.46
CA TYR A 55 -0.14 15.91 3.21
C TYR A 55 -0.68 17.30 3.53
N LYS A 56 -0.23 17.90 4.65
CA LYS A 56 -0.64 19.24 5.06
C LYS A 56 -0.23 20.30 4.04
N ALA A 57 0.95 20.19 3.44
CA ALA A 57 1.44 21.07 2.40
C ALA A 57 0.59 21.02 1.12
N GLU A 58 -0.10 19.90 0.87
CA GLU A 58 -1.07 19.72 -0.21
C GLU A 58 -2.51 20.13 0.19
N GLY A 59 -2.70 20.73 1.37
CA GLY A 59 -4.01 21.11 1.88
C GLY A 59 -4.87 19.95 2.38
N LEU A 60 -4.25 18.83 2.75
CA LEU A 60 -4.95 17.61 3.17
C LEU A 60 -4.74 17.33 4.66
N ASP A 61 -5.84 16.98 5.36
CA ASP A 61 -5.83 16.45 6.72
C ASP A 61 -6.08 14.95 6.66
N VAL A 62 -5.00 14.16 6.72
CA VAL A 62 -5.05 12.72 6.46
C VAL A 62 -5.10 11.93 7.77
N THR A 63 -6.16 11.13 7.92
CA THR A 63 -6.26 10.08 8.93
C THR A 63 -5.92 8.73 8.31
N ILE A 64 -5.04 7.96 8.96
CA ILE A 64 -4.58 6.66 8.47
C ILE A 64 -5.09 5.57 9.42
N ASP A 65 -5.78 4.58 8.87
CA ASP A 65 -6.34 3.45 9.60
C ASP A 65 -5.75 2.11 9.15
N THR A 66 -5.74 1.14 10.04
CA THR A 66 -5.35 -0.24 9.76
C THR A 66 -6.43 -0.98 8.96
N GLY A 67 -6.08 -2.13 8.34
CA GLY A 67 -7.00 -3.03 7.67
C GLY A 67 -6.76 -4.51 7.98
N ASN A 68 -7.61 -5.35 7.41
CA ASN A 68 -7.57 -6.81 7.54
C ASN A 68 -7.58 -7.47 6.14
N GLY A 69 -6.59 -7.15 5.33
CA GLY A 69 -6.39 -7.68 3.99
C GLY A 69 -6.94 -6.80 2.87
N SER A 70 -6.41 -7.01 1.67
CA SER A 70 -6.68 -6.17 0.50
C SER A 70 -8.15 -6.21 0.06
N THR A 71 -8.84 -7.33 0.25
CA THR A 71 -10.29 -7.42 -0.06
C THR A 71 -11.10 -6.45 0.80
N GLU A 72 -10.80 -6.37 2.10
CA GLU A 72 -11.49 -5.43 2.99
C GLU A 72 -11.16 -3.98 2.62
N ALA A 73 -9.89 -3.65 2.37
CA ALA A 73 -9.47 -2.31 1.97
C ALA A 73 -10.22 -1.84 0.70
N ILE A 74 -10.30 -2.71 -0.33
CA ILE A 74 -11.03 -2.42 -1.58
C ILE A 74 -12.52 -2.19 -1.30
N ASN A 75 -13.15 -2.99 -0.44
CA ASN A 75 -14.56 -2.82 -0.07
C ASN A 75 -14.79 -1.48 0.68
N ARG A 76 -13.85 -1.04 1.52
CA ARG A 76 -13.90 0.28 2.18
C ARG A 76 -13.87 1.44 1.18
N ALA A 77 -13.03 1.34 0.14
CA ALA A 77 -13.05 2.32 -0.95
C ALA A 77 -14.36 2.27 -1.76
N ALA A 78 -14.82 1.08 -2.08
CA ALA A 78 -16.05 0.88 -2.86
C ALA A 78 -17.30 1.40 -2.13
N SER A 79 -17.35 1.32 -0.81
CA SER A 79 -18.45 1.88 0.01
C SER A 79 -18.38 3.41 0.15
N GLY A 80 -17.26 4.05 -0.24
CA GLY A 80 -17.03 5.47 -0.02
C GLY A 80 -16.64 5.84 1.41
N ALA A 81 -16.42 4.86 2.29
CA ALA A 81 -16.00 5.11 3.68
C ALA A 81 -14.59 5.69 3.78
N TYR A 82 -13.75 5.42 2.78
CA TYR A 82 -12.37 5.91 2.64
C TYR A 82 -12.15 6.47 1.24
N GLN A 83 -11.51 7.64 1.14
CA GLN A 83 -11.16 8.25 -0.14
C GLN A 83 -10.02 7.49 -0.82
N PHE A 84 -9.05 7.04 -0.04
CA PHE A 84 -7.92 6.26 -0.52
C PHE A 84 -7.76 4.99 0.29
N VAL A 85 -7.32 3.92 -0.37
CA VAL A 85 -6.90 2.70 0.31
C VAL A 85 -5.60 2.18 -0.29
N PHE A 86 -4.81 1.48 0.52
CA PHE A 86 -3.67 0.71 0.05
C PHE A 86 -4.10 -0.75 -0.07
N GLY A 87 -3.92 -1.36 -1.24
CA GLY A 87 -4.37 -2.72 -1.47
C GLY A 87 -3.78 -3.35 -2.73
N ASP A 88 -3.94 -4.66 -2.84
CA ASP A 88 -3.43 -5.46 -3.96
C ASP A 88 -4.18 -5.18 -5.26
N ILE A 89 -3.44 -4.82 -6.32
CA ILE A 89 -3.99 -4.55 -7.64
C ILE A 89 -4.66 -5.78 -8.27
N ASN A 90 -4.18 -6.98 -7.99
CA ASN A 90 -4.75 -8.20 -8.58
C ASN A 90 -6.09 -8.57 -7.93
N THR A 91 -6.24 -8.27 -6.64
CA THR A 91 -7.54 -8.34 -5.95
C THR A 91 -8.51 -7.30 -6.53
N LEU A 92 -8.03 -6.09 -6.85
CA LEU A 92 -8.82 -5.08 -7.54
C LEU A 92 -9.25 -5.55 -8.94
N VAL A 93 -8.37 -6.17 -9.72
CA VAL A 93 -8.70 -6.74 -11.06
C VAL A 93 -9.90 -7.68 -10.95
N ARG A 94 -9.91 -8.57 -9.96
CA ARG A 94 -11.05 -9.50 -9.75
C ARG A 94 -12.30 -8.81 -9.22
N PHE A 95 -12.14 -7.80 -8.37
CA PHE A 95 -13.25 -6.97 -7.91
C PHE A 95 -13.95 -6.29 -9.09
N ARG A 96 -13.19 -5.83 -10.09
CA ARG A 96 -13.69 -5.14 -11.29
C ARG A 96 -14.35 -6.05 -12.32
N ASP A 97 -14.30 -7.38 -12.15
CA ASP A 97 -15.00 -8.35 -13.00
C ASP A 97 -16.53 -8.19 -12.97
N LYS A 98 -17.08 -7.70 -11.85
CA LYS A 98 -18.53 -7.47 -11.72
C LYS A 98 -18.91 -6.15 -12.39
N PRO A 99 -19.83 -6.15 -13.38
CA PRO A 99 -20.23 -4.93 -14.10
C PRO A 99 -20.74 -3.80 -13.17
N GLU A 100 -21.43 -4.18 -12.09
CA GLU A 100 -21.99 -3.27 -11.09
C GLU A 100 -20.96 -2.76 -10.08
N SER A 101 -19.72 -3.28 -10.11
CA SER A 101 -18.68 -2.86 -9.16
C SER A 101 -18.32 -1.39 -9.34
N LYS A 102 -17.98 -0.73 -8.22
CA LYS A 102 -17.40 0.62 -8.25
C LYS A 102 -16.15 0.64 -9.13
N LYS A 103 -16.03 1.69 -9.96
CA LYS A 103 -14.89 1.88 -10.87
C LYS A 103 -13.65 2.38 -10.11
N LEU A 104 -13.10 1.53 -9.23
CA LEU A 104 -11.86 1.83 -8.52
C LEU A 104 -10.67 1.67 -9.46
N LYS A 105 -9.63 2.51 -9.26
CA LYS A 105 -8.35 2.46 -9.97
C LYS A 105 -7.18 2.61 -9.03
N VAL A 106 -6.05 2.02 -9.39
CA VAL A 106 -4.74 2.32 -8.77
C VAL A 106 -4.19 3.60 -9.40
N VAL A 107 -3.74 4.54 -8.58
CA VAL A 107 -3.16 5.82 -9.02
C VAL A 107 -1.67 5.98 -8.67
N ALA A 108 -1.14 5.06 -7.86
CA ALA A 108 0.30 4.93 -7.61
C ALA A 108 0.61 3.49 -7.18
N MET A 109 1.55 2.85 -7.86
CA MET A 109 2.05 1.51 -7.52
C MET A 109 3.17 1.63 -6.50
N ILE A 110 3.08 0.89 -5.39
CA ILE A 110 4.10 0.88 -4.33
C ILE A 110 4.89 -0.41 -4.38
N TYR A 111 4.22 -1.56 -4.36
CA TYR A 111 4.91 -2.85 -4.49
C TYR A 111 4.99 -3.25 -5.96
N ASP A 112 6.02 -2.78 -6.64
CA ASP A 112 6.29 -3.15 -8.03
C ASP A 112 6.51 -4.66 -8.20
N ALA A 113 7.18 -5.30 -7.22
CA ALA A 113 7.23 -6.76 -7.12
C ALA A 113 6.34 -7.24 -5.98
N PRO A 114 5.39 -8.18 -6.22
CA PRO A 114 4.46 -8.61 -5.19
C PRO A 114 5.16 -9.43 -4.09
N PRO A 115 4.76 -9.25 -2.80
CA PRO A 115 5.28 -10.02 -1.69
C PRO A 115 4.59 -11.38 -1.50
N PHE A 116 3.78 -11.83 -2.44
CA PHE A 116 2.97 -13.05 -2.31
C PHE A 116 3.84 -14.28 -2.17
N ALA A 117 3.61 -15.05 -1.12
CA ALA A 117 4.38 -16.22 -0.79
C ALA A 117 3.53 -17.37 -0.25
N ILE A 118 4.04 -18.58 -0.46
CA ILE A 118 3.74 -19.75 0.37
C ILE A 118 4.88 -19.86 1.37
N VAL A 119 4.54 -19.92 2.65
CA VAL A 119 5.52 -20.02 3.73
C VAL A 119 5.29 -21.33 4.49
N SER A 120 6.34 -22.09 4.70
CA SER A 120 6.31 -23.36 5.44
C SER A 120 7.52 -23.46 6.37
N LEU A 121 7.47 -24.43 7.30
CA LEU A 121 8.67 -24.81 8.03
C LEU A 121 9.38 -25.94 7.26
N LYS A 122 10.72 -25.98 7.29
CA LYS A 122 11.51 -27.00 6.59
C LYS A 122 11.08 -28.43 6.93
N LYS A 123 10.67 -28.67 8.18
CA LYS A 123 10.16 -29.98 8.64
C LYS A 123 8.93 -30.48 7.87
N ALA A 124 8.18 -29.59 7.19
CA ALA A 124 7.02 -29.97 6.36
C ALA A 124 7.42 -30.62 5.03
N GLY A 125 8.71 -30.53 4.63
CA GLY A 125 9.23 -31.11 3.39
C GLY A 125 8.72 -30.44 2.11
N ILE A 126 8.28 -29.17 2.20
CA ILE A 126 7.77 -28.41 1.07
C ILE A 126 8.91 -27.55 0.52
N SER A 127 9.48 -27.90 -0.64
CA SER A 127 10.59 -27.21 -1.29
C SER A 127 10.24 -26.64 -2.66
N LYS A 128 9.21 -27.16 -3.30
CA LYS A 128 8.69 -26.74 -4.60
C LYS A 128 7.16 -26.76 -4.62
N PRO A 129 6.50 -26.12 -5.59
CA PRO A 129 5.05 -25.98 -5.62
C PRO A 129 4.29 -27.31 -5.54
N LYS A 130 4.75 -28.35 -6.23
CA LYS A 130 4.09 -29.66 -6.21
C LYS A 130 4.14 -30.39 -4.87
N ASP A 131 5.05 -30.03 -3.98
CA ASP A 131 5.13 -30.63 -2.65
C ASP A 131 3.94 -30.21 -1.76
N LEU A 132 3.12 -29.27 -2.22
CA LEU A 132 1.85 -28.89 -1.57
C LEU A 132 0.75 -29.95 -1.75
N GLU A 133 0.86 -30.84 -2.75
CA GLU A 133 -0.09 -31.94 -2.92
C GLU A 133 -0.03 -32.89 -1.72
N GLY A 134 -1.19 -33.22 -1.13
CA GLY A 134 -1.31 -33.96 0.11
C GLY A 134 -1.12 -33.13 1.39
N LYS A 135 -0.91 -31.83 1.29
CA LYS A 135 -0.68 -30.93 2.42
C LYS A 135 -1.90 -30.04 2.73
N THR A 136 -1.90 -29.47 3.93
CA THR A 136 -2.89 -28.48 4.37
C THR A 136 -2.29 -27.08 4.26
N LEU A 137 -2.92 -26.23 3.46
CA LEU A 137 -2.56 -24.82 3.27
C LEU A 137 -3.49 -23.92 4.09
N GLY A 138 -2.97 -23.26 5.12
CA GLY A 138 -3.67 -22.25 5.89
C GLY A 138 -3.74 -20.93 5.13
N ALA A 139 -4.95 -20.49 4.78
CA ALA A 139 -5.15 -19.34 3.92
C ALA A 139 -6.29 -18.44 4.42
N PRO A 140 -6.01 -17.18 4.84
CA PRO A 140 -7.08 -16.25 5.17
C PRO A 140 -7.85 -15.85 3.89
N ALA A 141 -9.19 -15.88 3.95
CA ALA A 141 -10.03 -15.59 2.78
C ALA A 141 -9.82 -14.17 2.20
N ALA A 142 -9.44 -13.20 3.05
CA ALA A 142 -9.20 -11.80 2.63
C ALA A 142 -7.74 -11.52 2.22
N ASP A 143 -6.86 -12.53 2.24
CA ASP A 143 -5.43 -12.38 1.95
C ASP A 143 -5.17 -12.17 0.44
N GLY A 144 -4.46 -11.10 0.10
CA GLY A 144 -4.03 -10.82 -1.27
C GLY A 144 -3.17 -11.94 -1.87
N ALA A 145 -2.33 -12.60 -1.06
CA ALA A 145 -1.53 -13.75 -1.52
C ALA A 145 -2.41 -14.97 -1.83
N TYR A 146 -3.36 -15.30 -0.95
CA TYR A 146 -4.31 -16.39 -1.22
C TYR A 146 -5.16 -16.12 -2.46
N ALA A 147 -5.48 -14.88 -2.67
CA ALA A 147 -6.18 -14.45 -3.86
C ALA A 147 -5.51 -14.92 -5.17
N GLN A 148 -4.19 -15.12 -5.18
CA GLN A 148 -3.44 -15.58 -6.35
C GLN A 148 -3.33 -17.11 -6.43
N TRP A 149 -3.84 -17.85 -5.45
CA TRP A 149 -3.76 -19.31 -5.40
C TRP A 149 -4.22 -20.01 -6.69
N PRO A 150 -5.39 -19.65 -7.29
CA PRO A 150 -5.85 -20.30 -8.52
C PRO A 150 -4.85 -20.14 -9.70
N ALA A 151 -4.31 -18.93 -9.89
CA ALA A 151 -3.31 -18.67 -10.92
C ALA A 151 -1.99 -19.40 -10.62
N PHE A 152 -1.56 -19.42 -9.36
CA PHE A 152 -0.37 -20.14 -8.91
C PHE A 152 -0.46 -21.64 -9.15
N VAL A 153 -1.59 -22.24 -8.80
CA VAL A 153 -1.89 -23.66 -9.06
C VAL A 153 -1.78 -23.99 -10.55
N LYS A 154 -2.46 -23.19 -11.37
CA LYS A 154 -2.46 -23.38 -12.83
C LYS A 154 -1.05 -23.27 -13.41
N LYS A 155 -0.31 -22.24 -13.03
CA LYS A 155 1.04 -21.96 -13.52
C LYS A 155 2.04 -23.06 -13.17
N ASN A 156 1.89 -23.68 -11.99
CA ASN A 156 2.84 -24.66 -11.47
C ASN A 156 2.35 -26.12 -11.62
N GLY A 157 1.22 -26.34 -12.28
CA GLY A 157 0.66 -27.66 -12.53
C GLY A 157 0.31 -28.44 -11.25
N ILE A 158 -0.08 -27.74 -10.17
CA ILE A 158 -0.51 -28.36 -8.92
C ILE A 158 -1.90 -28.94 -9.11
N ASP A 159 -2.13 -30.16 -8.63
CA ASP A 159 -3.48 -30.71 -8.49
C ASP A 159 -4.14 -30.12 -7.24
N ALA A 160 -4.95 -29.08 -7.44
CA ALA A 160 -5.62 -28.37 -6.34
C ALA A 160 -6.52 -29.27 -5.51
N SER A 161 -7.06 -30.37 -6.08
CA SER A 161 -7.92 -31.33 -5.35
C SER A 161 -7.18 -32.09 -4.28
N LYS A 162 -5.84 -32.15 -4.38
CA LYS A 162 -4.96 -32.79 -3.39
C LYS A 162 -4.46 -31.82 -2.32
N VAL A 163 -4.76 -30.54 -2.39
CA VAL A 163 -4.36 -29.56 -1.38
C VAL A 163 -5.55 -29.21 -0.53
N LYS A 164 -5.48 -29.52 0.76
CA LYS A 164 -6.54 -29.10 1.70
C LYS A 164 -6.36 -27.62 2.01
N ILE A 165 -7.36 -26.81 1.68
CA ILE A 165 -7.38 -25.39 2.08
C ILE A 165 -8.07 -25.29 3.44
N GLU A 166 -7.36 -24.75 4.42
CA GLU A 166 -7.92 -24.41 5.73
C GLU A 166 -8.09 -22.89 5.80
N ASN A 167 -9.35 -22.44 5.92
CA ASN A 167 -9.62 -21.01 6.09
C ASN A 167 -9.28 -20.59 7.51
N VAL A 168 -8.16 -19.92 7.68
CA VAL A 168 -7.64 -19.46 8.97
C VAL A 168 -7.76 -17.95 9.10
N GLY A 169 -8.00 -17.43 10.31
CA GLY A 169 -7.92 -16.00 10.58
C GLY A 169 -6.46 -15.52 10.59
N PHE A 170 -6.21 -14.27 10.19
CA PHE A 170 -4.86 -13.68 10.22
C PHE A 170 -4.15 -13.78 11.59
N PRO A 171 -4.82 -13.60 12.76
CA PRO A 171 -4.14 -13.67 14.04
C PRO A 171 -3.60 -15.07 14.39
N VAL A 172 -4.20 -16.13 13.86
CA VAL A 172 -3.86 -17.54 14.18
C VAL A 172 -3.08 -18.23 13.07
N ARG A 173 -2.84 -17.58 11.93
CA ARG A 173 -2.19 -18.16 10.75
C ARG A 173 -0.80 -18.71 11.08
N GLU A 174 0.11 -17.88 11.57
CA GLU A 174 1.45 -18.30 11.95
C GLU A 174 1.46 -19.26 13.18
N PRO A 175 0.67 -19.04 14.25
CA PRO A 175 0.48 -20.03 15.31
C PRO A 175 0.14 -21.42 14.79
N MET A 176 -0.85 -21.56 13.90
CA MET A 176 -1.26 -22.86 13.36
C MET A 176 -0.15 -23.54 12.56
N LEU A 177 0.69 -22.76 11.84
CA LEU A 177 1.87 -23.30 11.16
C LEU A 177 2.91 -23.82 12.17
N VAL A 178 3.20 -23.05 13.22
CA VAL A 178 4.17 -23.44 14.25
C VAL A 178 3.73 -24.71 14.98
N GLU A 179 2.45 -24.79 15.31
CA GLU A 179 1.82 -25.95 15.98
C GLU A 179 1.65 -27.16 15.05
N GLY A 180 1.90 -27.03 13.74
CA GLY A 180 1.73 -28.11 12.77
C GLY A 180 0.27 -28.45 12.45
N LYS A 181 -0.67 -27.55 12.75
CA LYS A 181 -2.10 -27.66 12.36
C LYS A 181 -2.32 -27.42 10.88
N VAL A 182 -1.41 -26.69 10.24
CA VAL A 182 -1.28 -26.55 8.80
C VAL A 182 0.18 -26.77 8.40
N ASP A 183 0.42 -27.23 7.17
CA ASP A 183 1.76 -27.55 6.67
C ASP A 183 2.43 -26.31 6.04
N ALA A 184 1.63 -25.42 5.48
CA ALA A 184 2.05 -24.17 4.87
C ALA A 184 0.98 -23.10 5.04
N ILE A 185 1.36 -21.85 4.84
CA ILE A 185 0.44 -20.70 4.86
C ILE A 185 0.64 -19.82 3.64
N THR A 186 -0.42 -19.12 3.21
CA THR A 186 -0.28 -17.97 2.32
C THR A 186 0.02 -16.70 3.12
N GLY A 187 0.70 -15.74 2.51
CA GLY A 187 0.92 -14.43 3.13
C GLY A 187 1.89 -13.55 2.36
N PHE A 188 2.14 -12.37 2.89
CA PHE A 188 3.21 -11.51 2.42
C PHE A 188 4.53 -11.96 3.03
N SER A 189 5.54 -12.19 2.19
CA SER A 189 6.82 -12.81 2.57
C SER A 189 7.45 -12.16 3.81
N PHE A 190 7.58 -10.83 3.82
CA PHE A 190 8.18 -10.10 4.92
C PHE A 190 7.35 -10.16 6.23
N SER A 191 6.01 -10.15 6.14
CA SER A 191 5.16 -10.23 7.33
C SER A 191 5.17 -11.61 7.94
N SER A 192 4.88 -12.67 7.14
CA SER A 192 4.87 -14.04 7.67
C SER A 192 6.24 -14.48 8.17
N TYR A 193 7.32 -14.14 7.43
CA TYR A 193 8.68 -14.43 7.86
C TYR A 193 9.00 -13.78 9.21
N MET A 194 8.78 -12.47 9.35
CA MET A 194 9.09 -11.75 10.59
C MET A 194 8.20 -12.18 11.76
N ASN A 195 6.93 -12.53 11.50
CA ASN A 195 6.04 -13.05 12.53
C ASN A 195 6.50 -14.43 13.06
N LEU A 196 7.04 -15.30 12.20
CA LEU A 196 7.65 -16.57 12.60
C LEU A 196 8.95 -16.34 13.36
N ARG A 197 9.81 -15.42 12.90
CA ARG A 197 11.03 -15.03 13.63
C ARG A 197 10.71 -14.49 15.02
N GLY A 198 9.70 -13.64 15.15
CA GLY A 198 9.23 -13.10 16.43
C GLY A 198 8.67 -14.17 17.39
N ARG A 199 8.32 -15.35 16.86
CA ARG A 199 7.91 -16.54 17.64
C ARG A 199 9.06 -17.50 17.97
N GLY A 200 10.30 -17.09 17.70
CA GLY A 200 11.50 -17.88 18.00
C GLY A 200 11.86 -18.95 16.95
N ILE A 201 11.18 -18.99 15.81
CA ILE A 201 11.55 -19.93 14.73
C ILE A 201 12.88 -19.48 14.12
N ALA A 202 13.85 -20.39 14.05
CA ALA A 202 15.15 -20.10 13.45
C ALA A 202 15.01 -19.72 11.97
N GLN A 203 15.86 -18.82 11.48
CA GLN A 203 15.85 -18.40 10.08
C GLN A 203 15.92 -19.59 9.13
N ASP A 204 16.82 -20.52 9.44
CA ASP A 204 17.07 -21.68 8.60
C ASP A 204 15.92 -22.71 8.59
N ASP A 205 14.97 -22.60 9.51
CA ASP A 205 13.79 -23.46 9.56
C ASP A 205 12.61 -22.91 8.78
N ILE A 206 12.68 -21.66 8.30
CA ILE A 206 11.61 -21.02 7.52
C ILE A 206 11.90 -21.15 6.04
N HIS A 207 10.99 -21.73 5.29
CA HIS A 207 11.01 -21.75 3.83
C HIS A 207 9.99 -20.77 3.26
N VAL A 208 10.46 -19.84 2.42
CA VAL A 208 9.62 -18.82 1.77
C VAL A 208 9.66 -19.04 0.25
N MET A 209 8.54 -19.44 -0.30
CA MET A 209 8.33 -19.67 -1.73
C MET A 209 7.64 -18.45 -2.32
N LEU A 210 8.40 -17.52 -2.93
CA LEU A 210 7.85 -16.33 -3.58
C LEU A 210 7.15 -16.72 -4.88
N MET A 211 5.87 -16.41 -5.02
CA MET A 211 5.08 -16.75 -6.20
C MET A 211 5.63 -16.11 -7.48
N ARG A 212 6.22 -14.90 -7.37
CA ARG A 212 6.87 -14.22 -8.51
C ARG A 212 8.05 -15.00 -9.10
N ASN A 213 8.80 -15.73 -8.27
CA ASN A 213 9.93 -16.55 -8.72
C ASN A 213 9.46 -17.86 -9.37
N LEU A 214 8.16 -18.13 -9.31
CA LEU A 214 7.50 -19.34 -9.77
C LEU A 214 6.47 -19.03 -10.88
N GLY A 215 6.75 -18.00 -11.67
CA GLY A 215 6.09 -17.69 -12.92
C GLY A 215 4.89 -16.73 -12.85
N LEU A 216 4.60 -16.12 -11.70
CA LEU A 216 3.56 -15.09 -11.61
C LEU A 216 4.17 -13.69 -11.79
N GLU A 217 4.03 -13.12 -12.98
CA GLU A 217 4.51 -11.77 -13.33
C GLU A 217 3.50 -10.68 -12.90
N LEU A 218 3.14 -10.65 -11.62
CA LEU A 218 2.15 -9.74 -11.09
C LEU A 218 2.79 -8.46 -10.51
N TYR A 219 1.97 -7.45 -10.28
CA TYR A 219 2.24 -6.35 -9.38
C TYR A 219 1.70 -6.66 -7.99
N GLY A 220 2.08 -5.86 -6.98
CA GLY A 220 1.55 -5.99 -5.62
C GLY A 220 0.57 -4.88 -5.28
N ASN A 221 0.81 -4.21 -4.15
CA ASN A 221 -0.09 -3.20 -3.62
C ASN A 221 0.20 -1.80 -4.16
N GLY A 222 -0.88 -1.04 -4.38
CA GLY A 222 -0.85 0.35 -4.76
C GLY A 222 -1.91 1.18 -4.03
N ILE A 223 -1.88 2.48 -4.28
CA ILE A 223 -2.88 3.43 -3.80
C ILE A 223 -4.09 3.35 -4.73
N ILE A 224 -5.23 3.03 -4.17
CA ILE A 224 -6.51 2.83 -4.86
C ILE A 224 -7.46 3.95 -4.49
N VAL A 225 -8.21 4.43 -5.47
CA VAL A 225 -9.22 5.49 -5.33
C VAL A 225 -10.44 5.17 -6.19
N ASP A 226 -11.61 5.72 -5.83
CA ASP A 226 -12.78 5.70 -6.69
C ASP A 226 -12.58 6.65 -7.88
N SER A 227 -12.84 6.17 -9.11
CA SER A 227 -12.61 6.93 -10.35
C SER A 227 -13.49 8.17 -10.46
N GLU A 228 -14.71 8.11 -9.93
CA GLU A 228 -15.63 9.25 -9.93
C GLU A 228 -15.16 10.33 -8.94
N TYR A 229 -14.73 9.90 -7.74
CA TYR A 229 -14.12 10.80 -6.78
C TYR A 229 -12.86 11.45 -7.35
N ALA A 230 -11.99 10.67 -7.99
CA ALA A 230 -10.75 11.15 -8.59
C ALA A 230 -11.01 12.18 -9.71
N ALA A 231 -11.99 11.90 -10.57
CA ALA A 231 -12.37 12.83 -11.65
C ALA A 231 -12.94 14.16 -11.12
N LYS A 232 -13.70 14.11 -10.02
CA LYS A 232 -14.25 15.31 -9.37
C LYS A 232 -13.21 16.10 -8.57
N ASN A 233 -12.15 15.43 -8.08
CA ASN A 233 -11.16 15.98 -7.16
C ASN A 233 -9.71 15.74 -7.63
N PRO A 234 -9.33 16.06 -8.88
CA PRO A 234 -8.03 15.64 -9.43
C PRO A 234 -6.84 16.25 -8.65
N LYS A 235 -6.94 17.49 -8.16
CA LYS A 235 -5.89 18.14 -7.37
C LYS A 235 -5.67 17.45 -6.02
N ILE A 236 -6.75 16.98 -5.38
CA ILE A 236 -6.67 16.22 -4.12
C ILE A 236 -5.93 14.91 -4.36
N VAL A 237 -6.28 14.18 -5.42
CA VAL A 237 -5.64 12.90 -5.74
C VAL A 237 -4.16 13.09 -6.09
N GLN A 238 -3.83 14.07 -6.92
CA GLN A 238 -2.44 14.40 -7.26
C GLN A 238 -1.64 14.80 -6.01
N GLY A 239 -2.19 15.64 -5.14
CA GLY A 239 -1.56 16.07 -3.90
C GLY A 239 -1.33 14.89 -2.94
N PHE A 240 -2.35 14.02 -2.76
CA PHE A 240 -2.22 12.83 -1.93
C PHE A 240 -1.13 11.88 -2.46
N VAL A 241 -1.11 11.60 -3.77
CA VAL A 241 -0.11 10.75 -4.41
C VAL A 241 1.29 11.35 -4.25
N ARG A 242 1.47 12.65 -4.55
CA ARG A 242 2.78 13.34 -4.42
C ARG A 242 3.31 13.27 -2.99
N ALA A 243 2.49 13.60 -1.99
CA ALA A 243 2.85 13.55 -0.58
C ALA A 243 3.22 12.12 -0.14
N THR A 244 2.43 11.13 -0.57
CA THR A 244 2.68 9.71 -0.28
C THR A 244 4.02 9.25 -0.87
N LEU A 245 4.28 9.53 -2.14
CA LEU A 245 5.52 9.12 -2.80
C LEU A 245 6.74 9.81 -2.18
N LYS A 246 6.63 11.07 -1.78
CA LYS A 246 7.68 11.77 -1.05
C LYS A 246 7.97 11.14 0.31
N GLY A 247 6.93 10.70 1.02
CA GLY A 247 7.07 9.93 2.26
C GLY A 247 7.83 8.62 2.05
N TRP A 248 7.57 7.92 0.94
CA TRP A 248 8.30 6.71 0.55
C TRP A 248 9.77 7.01 0.21
N GLN A 249 10.06 8.07 -0.55
CA GLN A 249 11.43 8.50 -0.87
C GLN A 249 12.24 8.77 0.41
N ASP A 250 11.68 9.56 1.33
CA ASP A 250 12.35 9.89 2.58
C ASP A 250 12.53 8.67 3.50
N ALA A 251 11.52 7.79 3.55
CA ALA A 251 11.61 6.56 4.34
C ALA A 251 12.63 5.56 3.78
N ILE A 252 12.81 5.52 2.46
CA ILE A 252 13.85 4.72 1.81
C ILE A 252 15.24 5.31 2.09
N ALA A 253 15.37 6.64 2.09
CA ALA A 253 16.63 7.33 2.37
C ALA A 253 17.03 7.21 3.86
N ASP A 254 16.06 7.25 4.79
CA ASP A 254 16.28 7.07 6.23
C ASP A 254 15.30 6.03 6.82
N PRO A 255 15.56 4.74 6.65
CA PRO A 255 14.67 3.69 7.18
C PRO A 255 14.58 3.69 8.72
N LYS A 256 15.61 4.12 9.44
CA LYS A 256 15.58 4.21 10.91
C LYS A 256 14.64 5.33 11.37
N GLY A 257 14.75 6.52 10.78
CA GLY A 257 13.84 7.63 11.03
C GLY A 257 12.38 7.29 10.67
N ALA A 258 12.19 6.51 9.61
CA ALA A 258 10.86 6.02 9.24
C ALA A 258 10.26 5.11 10.32
N ILE A 259 11.03 4.18 10.87
CA ILE A 259 10.58 3.33 11.98
C ILE A 259 10.28 4.16 13.22
N ALA A 260 11.05 5.20 13.53
CA ALA A 260 10.74 6.11 14.62
C ALA A 260 9.35 6.79 14.46
N SER A 261 8.95 7.14 13.23
CA SER A 261 7.59 7.64 12.94
C SER A 261 6.51 6.58 13.15
N LEU A 262 6.77 5.33 12.80
CA LEU A 262 5.87 4.21 13.08
C LEU A 262 5.67 3.99 14.59
N MET A 263 6.77 3.98 15.36
CA MET A 263 6.74 3.73 16.80
C MET A 263 5.91 4.74 17.59
N LYS A 264 5.74 5.97 17.09
CA LYS A 264 4.80 6.95 17.65
C LYS A 264 3.33 6.50 17.59
N ARG A 265 2.98 5.60 16.66
CA ARG A 265 1.61 5.09 16.43
C ARG A 265 1.38 3.71 17.02
N ASN A 266 2.45 2.97 17.22
CA ASN A 266 2.38 1.62 17.78
C ASN A 266 3.64 1.32 18.59
N SER A 267 3.68 1.81 19.84
CA SER A 267 4.85 1.72 20.74
C SER A 267 5.10 0.32 21.30
N ILE A 268 4.17 -0.64 21.11
CA ILE A 268 4.34 -2.02 21.58
C ILE A 268 5.16 -2.88 20.62
N LEU A 269 5.45 -2.41 19.41
CA LEU A 269 6.26 -3.11 18.44
C LEU A 269 7.73 -3.16 18.85
N ASN A 270 8.44 -4.15 18.32
CA ASN A 270 9.90 -4.19 18.42
C ASN A 270 10.51 -3.43 17.23
N ASP A 271 11.17 -2.32 17.48
CA ASP A 271 11.73 -1.43 16.46
C ASP A 271 12.75 -2.12 15.55
N GLY A 272 13.60 -2.98 16.12
CA GLY A 272 14.57 -3.77 15.37
C GLY A 272 13.91 -4.76 14.40
N GLN A 273 12.83 -5.43 14.83
CA GLN A 273 12.07 -6.32 13.95
C GLN A 273 11.36 -5.54 12.84
N GLU A 274 10.77 -4.39 13.17
CA GLU A 274 10.05 -3.57 12.19
C GLU A 274 11.01 -2.92 11.19
N PHE A 275 12.23 -2.57 11.62
CA PHE A 275 13.30 -2.13 10.73
C PHE A 275 13.65 -3.21 9.71
N VAL A 276 13.88 -4.45 10.17
CA VAL A 276 14.19 -5.58 9.26
C VAL A 276 13.02 -5.85 8.32
N ARG A 277 11.78 -5.89 8.82
CA ARG A 277 10.57 -6.07 8.03
C ARG A 277 10.45 -5.00 6.94
N PHE A 278 10.68 -3.74 7.29
CA PHE A 278 10.63 -2.62 6.36
C PHE A 278 11.73 -2.71 5.30
N LYS A 279 12.96 -3.02 5.70
CA LYS A 279 14.07 -3.25 4.76
C LYS A 279 13.76 -4.37 3.78
N MET A 280 13.18 -5.49 4.23
CA MET A 280 12.74 -6.57 3.35
C MET A 280 11.72 -6.06 2.32
N ALA A 281 10.74 -5.27 2.75
CA ALA A 281 9.74 -4.70 1.84
C ALA A 281 10.37 -3.75 0.82
N ILE A 282 11.28 -2.87 1.25
CA ILE A 282 12.02 -1.96 0.35
C ILE A 282 12.79 -2.77 -0.70
N ASP A 283 13.65 -3.67 -0.23
CA ASP A 283 14.66 -4.32 -1.09
C ASP A 283 14.03 -5.36 -2.02
N GLN A 284 12.96 -6.02 -1.58
CA GLN A 284 12.33 -7.10 -2.33
C GLN A 284 11.11 -6.68 -3.15
N ASN A 285 10.41 -5.61 -2.76
CA ASN A 285 9.11 -5.30 -3.35
C ASN A 285 9.02 -3.90 -3.96
N VAL A 286 9.78 -2.93 -3.44
CA VAL A 286 9.72 -1.52 -3.88
C VAL A 286 10.85 -1.20 -4.84
N LEU A 287 12.11 -1.40 -4.44
CA LEU A 287 13.30 -0.99 -5.21
C LEU A 287 13.70 -2.00 -6.28
N THR A 288 12.78 -2.30 -7.18
CA THR A 288 13.05 -3.14 -8.35
C THR A 288 13.90 -2.41 -9.40
N PRO A 289 14.49 -3.12 -10.38
CA PRO A 289 15.13 -2.47 -11.53
C PRO A 289 14.21 -1.49 -12.26
N GLU A 290 12.91 -1.82 -12.38
CA GLU A 290 11.89 -0.95 -13.00
C GLU A 290 11.74 0.37 -12.23
N VAL A 291 11.58 0.30 -10.91
CA VAL A 291 11.44 1.49 -10.06
C VAL A 291 12.73 2.33 -10.05
N ARG A 292 13.89 1.70 -10.04
CA ARG A 292 15.18 2.43 -10.15
C ARG A 292 15.32 3.18 -11.48
N ALA A 293 14.85 2.59 -12.57
CA ALA A 293 14.91 3.20 -13.89
C ALA A 293 13.84 4.27 -14.10
N ASN A 294 12.60 4.06 -13.61
CA ASN A 294 11.42 4.85 -13.98
C ASN A 294 10.81 5.64 -12.82
N GLY A 295 11.35 5.51 -11.60
CA GLY A 295 10.79 6.12 -10.38
C GLY A 295 9.63 5.33 -9.80
N ILE A 296 9.35 5.57 -8.52
CA ILE A 296 8.26 4.92 -7.79
C ILE A 296 6.88 5.40 -8.29
N GLY A 297 5.88 4.54 -8.21
CA GLY A 297 4.47 4.89 -8.45
C GLY A 297 3.92 4.45 -9.80
N GLY A 298 4.77 4.23 -10.82
CA GLY A 298 4.35 3.82 -12.16
C GLY A 298 4.15 2.31 -12.32
N VAL A 299 3.60 1.92 -13.48
CA VAL A 299 3.53 0.53 -13.95
C VAL A 299 3.91 0.47 -15.43
N ASP A 300 4.47 -0.65 -15.88
CA ASP A 300 4.49 -1.02 -17.30
C ASP A 300 3.11 -1.59 -17.67
N MET A 301 2.38 -0.87 -18.52
CA MET A 301 1.02 -1.24 -18.93
C MET A 301 0.98 -2.58 -19.66
N LYS A 302 2.05 -2.95 -20.39
CA LYS A 302 2.14 -4.27 -21.03
C LYS A 302 2.30 -5.38 -20.01
N ARG A 303 3.10 -5.16 -18.96
CA ARG A 303 3.22 -6.10 -17.82
C ARG A 303 1.89 -6.20 -17.08
N LEU A 304 1.19 -5.09 -16.84
CA LEU A 304 -0.12 -5.12 -16.19
C LEU A 304 -1.15 -5.91 -17.03
N ALA A 305 -1.17 -5.73 -18.35
CA ALA A 305 -2.02 -6.52 -19.22
C ALA A 305 -1.70 -8.02 -19.13
N ARG A 306 -0.41 -8.41 -19.15
CA ARG A 306 -0.02 -9.82 -18.94
C ARG A 306 -0.41 -10.34 -17.55
N SER A 307 -0.31 -9.50 -16.52
CA SER A 307 -0.77 -9.85 -15.16
C SER A 307 -2.26 -10.19 -15.14
N ILE A 308 -3.08 -9.40 -15.83
CA ILE A 308 -4.54 -9.64 -15.95
C ILE A 308 -4.81 -10.96 -16.68
N GLU A 309 -4.07 -11.26 -17.76
CA GLU A 309 -4.17 -12.56 -18.44
C GLU A 309 -3.83 -13.72 -17.49
N GLN A 310 -2.72 -13.63 -16.76
CA GLN A 310 -2.32 -14.68 -15.80
C GLN A 310 -3.36 -14.90 -14.69
N ILE A 311 -3.98 -13.83 -14.17
CA ILE A 311 -5.09 -13.97 -13.23
C ILE A 311 -6.24 -14.73 -13.88
N GLY A 312 -6.55 -14.43 -15.14
CA GLY A 312 -7.60 -15.08 -15.92
C GLY A 312 -7.37 -16.58 -16.17
N GLU A 313 -6.14 -17.07 -16.10
CA GLU A 313 -5.85 -18.51 -16.20
C GLU A 313 -6.45 -19.32 -15.04
N GLY A 314 -6.50 -18.73 -13.84
CA GLY A 314 -7.05 -19.35 -12.64
C GLY A 314 -8.41 -18.81 -12.20
N PHE A 315 -8.77 -17.60 -12.64
CA PHE A 315 -10.03 -16.93 -12.35
C PHE A 315 -10.79 -16.68 -13.65
N LYS A 316 -11.95 -17.33 -13.81
CA LYS A 316 -12.76 -17.13 -15.01
C LYS A 316 -13.49 -15.78 -14.92
N PHE A 317 -13.02 -14.80 -15.67
CA PHE A 317 -13.67 -13.52 -15.77
C PHE A 317 -15.01 -13.61 -16.53
N SER A 318 -16.02 -12.95 -15.99
CA SER A 318 -17.27 -12.65 -16.69
C SER A 318 -17.16 -11.38 -17.52
N ASN A 319 -16.37 -10.41 -17.00
CA ASN A 319 -16.13 -9.11 -17.64
C ASN A 319 -14.69 -8.68 -17.37
N LYS A 320 -13.74 -9.31 -18.08
CA LYS A 320 -12.31 -9.08 -17.88
C LYS A 320 -11.94 -7.60 -18.09
N PRO A 321 -11.40 -6.89 -17.07
CA PRO A 321 -11.00 -5.51 -17.23
C PRO A 321 -9.72 -5.39 -18.09
N LYS A 322 -9.56 -4.23 -18.75
CA LYS A 322 -8.30 -3.86 -19.40
C LYS A 322 -7.35 -3.20 -18.41
N ALA A 323 -6.06 -3.10 -18.75
CA ALA A 323 -5.06 -2.46 -17.90
C ALA A 323 -5.42 -0.98 -17.60
N GLU A 324 -5.97 -0.26 -18.59
CA GLU A 324 -6.41 1.13 -18.49
C GLU A 324 -7.63 1.32 -17.56
N ASP A 325 -8.41 0.26 -17.34
CA ASP A 325 -9.51 0.26 -16.37
C ASP A 325 -9.01 0.13 -14.94
N ILE A 326 -7.77 -0.33 -14.75
CA ILE A 326 -7.19 -0.69 -13.45
C ILE A 326 -6.18 0.34 -12.96
N PHE A 327 -5.35 0.91 -13.86
CA PHE A 327 -4.31 1.87 -13.49
C PHE A 327 -4.48 3.20 -14.24
N ASP A 328 -4.25 4.31 -13.52
CA ASP A 328 -4.31 5.67 -14.08
C ASP A 328 -3.07 6.48 -13.69
N ALA A 329 -2.17 6.65 -14.64
CA ALA A 329 -0.92 7.38 -14.44
C ALA A 329 -1.08 8.92 -14.41
N SER A 330 -2.26 9.47 -14.74
CA SER A 330 -2.47 10.93 -14.88
C SER A 330 -2.35 11.68 -13.54
N TYR A 331 -2.41 10.95 -12.43
CA TYR A 331 -2.25 11.51 -11.08
C TYR A 331 -0.82 11.43 -10.54
N LEU A 332 0.09 10.80 -11.27
CA LEU A 332 1.49 10.71 -10.85
C LEU A 332 2.21 12.04 -11.04
N PRO A 333 3.10 12.44 -10.13
CA PRO A 333 4.02 13.54 -10.37
C PRO A 333 5.00 13.19 -11.50
N ALA A 334 5.68 14.19 -12.04
CA ALA A 334 6.67 13.99 -13.07
C ALA A 334 7.78 13.04 -12.61
N LYS A 335 8.42 12.33 -13.55
CA LYS A 335 9.43 11.33 -13.22
C LYS A 335 10.55 11.84 -12.30
N PRO A 336 11.12 13.05 -12.48
CA PRO A 336 12.14 13.57 -11.57
C PRO A 336 11.69 13.66 -10.10
N GLU A 337 10.40 14.00 -9.86
CA GLU A 337 9.84 14.15 -8.52
C GLU A 337 9.59 12.82 -7.79
N ARG A 338 9.63 11.69 -8.50
CA ARG A 338 9.42 10.35 -7.95
C ARG A 338 10.60 9.40 -8.17
N THR A 339 11.75 9.93 -8.65
CA THR A 339 12.99 9.20 -8.76
C THR A 339 13.58 8.96 -7.37
N ILE A 340 14.07 7.74 -7.12
CA ILE A 340 14.75 7.39 -5.87
C ILE A 340 16.25 7.50 -6.12
N THR A 341 16.88 8.48 -5.50
CA THR A 341 18.33 8.64 -5.48
C THR A 341 18.88 7.90 -4.26
N GLN A 342 19.63 6.82 -4.49
CA GLN A 342 20.46 6.15 -3.47
C GLN A 342 21.89 6.17 -3.91
#